data_2d1df6b7ac4aa3c78cb3a441d6e3668b
#
_entry.id   2d1df6b7ac4aa3c78cb3a441d6e3668b
#
_cell.length_a   1.000
_cell.length_b   1.000
_cell.length_c   1.000
_cell.angle_alpha   90.00
_cell.angle_beta   90.00
_cell.angle_gamma   90.00
#
_symmetry.space_group_name_H-M   'P 1'
#
loop_
_entity.id
_entity.type
_entity.pdbx_description
1 polymer ?
#
loop_
_entity_poly.entity_id
_entity_poly.type
_entity_poly.pdbx_seq_one_letter_code
_entity_poly.pdbx_strand_id
1 'polypeptide(L)'
;MLDSETDKKLVSAVFAKLQWEVGAQSIEEDLARVHLKITAVPYRKMVQAYETHVKENLESYRAKYSDMDDGTYQAAILEDRLAFYQAYTETVTTEVDMDLVYQEDRWIISHCEGLSNALLGESDV
;
A
#
# COMPACT_ATOMS: atom_id res chain seq x y z
N MET A 1 5.22 13.31 -7.18
CA MET A 1 4.15 13.26 -8.17
C MET A 1 4.29 12.03 -9.05
N LEU A 2 3.19 11.40 -9.41
CA LEU A 2 3.20 10.12 -10.12
C LEU A 2 3.14 10.32 -11.62
N ASP A 3 4.18 10.91 -12.19
CA ASP A 3 4.21 11.26 -13.61
C ASP A 3 4.83 10.18 -14.49
N SER A 4 5.67 9.31 -13.93
CA SER A 4 6.36 8.30 -14.74
C SER A 4 5.60 6.98 -14.71
N GLU A 5 5.82 6.16 -15.72
CA GLU A 5 5.26 4.82 -15.76
C GLU A 5 5.78 3.96 -14.60
N THR A 6 7.04 4.15 -14.23
CA THR A 6 7.64 3.41 -13.12
C THR A 6 6.98 3.75 -11.79
N ASP A 7 6.69 5.04 -11.54
CA ASP A 7 5.99 5.47 -10.33
C ASP A 7 4.59 4.85 -10.25
N LYS A 8 3.88 4.80 -11.37
CA LYS A 8 2.56 4.16 -11.43
C LYS A 8 2.65 2.67 -11.11
N LYS A 9 3.69 2.00 -11.63
CA LYS A 9 3.91 0.58 -11.34
C LYS A 9 4.25 0.34 -9.88
N LEU A 10 4.99 1.26 -9.24
CA LEU A 10 5.28 1.16 -7.81
C LEU A 10 4.00 1.22 -6.98
N VAL A 11 3.12 2.16 -7.28
CA VAL A 11 1.82 2.27 -6.59
C VAL A 11 1.01 1.01 -6.81
N SER A 12 0.97 0.50 -8.03
CA SER A 12 0.25 -0.73 -8.34
C SER A 12 0.82 -1.92 -7.57
N ALA A 13 2.14 -2.01 -7.42
CA ALA A 13 2.78 -3.09 -6.66
C ALA A 13 2.40 -3.04 -5.18
N VAL A 14 2.32 -1.84 -4.60
CA VAL A 14 1.92 -1.67 -3.19
C VAL A 14 0.52 -2.22 -2.96
N PHE A 15 -0.41 -2.01 -3.88
CA PHE A 15 -1.79 -2.42 -3.71
C PHE A 15 -2.18 -3.71 -4.46
N ALA A 16 -1.21 -4.37 -5.11
CA ALA A 16 -1.50 -5.57 -5.91
C ALA A 16 -2.06 -6.72 -5.09
N LYS A 17 -1.72 -6.80 -3.81
CA LYS A 17 -2.18 -7.86 -2.92
C LYS A 17 -3.31 -7.42 -2.01
N LEU A 18 -3.87 -6.24 -2.25
CA LEU A 18 -4.98 -5.71 -1.45
C LEU A 18 -6.22 -6.58 -1.65
N GLN A 19 -6.78 -7.03 -0.56
CA GLN A 19 -8.01 -7.81 -0.54
C GLN A 19 -8.91 -7.30 0.57
N TRP A 20 -10.20 -7.44 0.40
CA TRP A 20 -11.15 -7.08 1.45
C TRP A 20 -12.30 -8.08 1.50
N GLU A 21 -12.88 -8.20 2.68
CA GLU A 21 -14.02 -9.05 2.90
C GLU A 21 -15.03 -8.27 3.71
N VAL A 22 -16.27 -8.28 3.26
CA VAL A 22 -17.37 -7.61 3.97
C VAL A 22 -17.96 -8.60 4.96
N GLY A 23 -17.95 -8.21 6.24
CA GLY A 23 -18.50 -9.04 7.31
C GLY A 23 -19.88 -8.56 7.74
N ALA A 24 -20.09 -8.43 9.04
CA ALA A 24 -21.37 -8.05 9.59
C ALA A 24 -21.81 -6.67 9.10
N GLN A 25 -23.10 -6.52 8.85
CA GLN A 25 -23.69 -5.27 8.40
C GLN A 25 -24.89 -4.95 9.29
N SER A 26 -25.07 -3.68 9.63
CA SER A 26 -26.28 -3.21 10.27
C SER A 26 -26.78 -1.96 9.57
N ILE A 27 -28.07 -1.92 9.32
CA ILE A 27 -28.72 -0.80 8.64
C ILE A 27 -29.87 -0.33 9.50
N GLU A 28 -29.90 0.97 9.78
CA GLU A 28 -30.95 1.56 10.58
C GLU A 28 -31.30 2.91 9.96
N GLU A 29 -32.44 2.96 9.29
CA GLU A 29 -32.92 4.12 8.52
C GLU A 29 -31.87 4.53 7.47
N ASP A 30 -31.31 5.72 7.57
CA ASP A 30 -30.34 6.25 6.60
C ASP A 30 -28.89 6.02 7.04
N LEU A 31 -28.68 5.21 8.07
CA LEU A 31 -27.36 4.93 8.59
C LEU A 31 -27.04 3.45 8.44
N ALA A 32 -25.79 3.16 8.11
CA ALA A 32 -25.33 1.79 8.04
C ALA A 32 -23.92 1.69 8.63
N ARG A 33 -23.62 0.55 9.18
CA ARG A 33 -22.27 0.21 9.62
C ARG A 33 -21.89 -1.12 8.99
N VAL A 34 -20.73 -1.17 8.38
CA VAL A 34 -20.22 -2.36 7.71
C VAL A 34 -18.87 -2.71 8.30
N HIS A 35 -18.73 -3.96 8.74
CA HIS A 35 -17.45 -4.46 9.21
C HIS A 35 -16.64 -4.96 8.03
N LEU A 36 -15.40 -4.48 7.90
CA LEU A 36 -14.50 -4.86 6.82
C LEU A 36 -13.25 -5.53 7.37
N LYS A 37 -12.84 -6.58 6.70
CA LYS A 37 -11.54 -7.20 6.94
C LYS A 37 -10.67 -6.89 5.72
N ILE A 38 -9.58 -6.16 5.92
CA ILE A 38 -8.70 -5.69 4.85
C ILE A 38 -7.34 -6.36 4.99
N THR A 39 -6.89 -7.01 3.91
CA THR A 39 -5.57 -7.61 3.85
C THR A 39 -4.72 -6.78 2.88
N ALA A 40 -3.58 -6.32 3.36
CA ALA A 40 -2.70 -5.44 2.59
C ALA A 40 -1.24 -5.72 2.91
N VAL A 41 -0.36 -5.33 1.99
CA VAL A 41 1.07 -5.36 2.23
C VAL A 41 1.40 -4.32 3.31
N PRO A 42 2.19 -4.66 4.35
CA PRO A 42 2.59 -3.67 5.36
C PRO A 42 3.62 -2.71 4.75
N TYR A 43 3.13 -1.60 4.23
CA TYR A 43 3.91 -0.68 3.41
C TYR A 43 5.19 -0.21 4.08
N ARG A 44 5.09 0.27 5.32
CA ARG A 44 6.26 0.78 6.05
C ARG A 44 7.31 -0.32 6.27
N LYS A 45 6.85 -1.50 6.61
CA LYS A 45 7.74 -2.65 6.82
C LYS A 45 8.43 -3.06 5.52
N MET A 46 7.69 -3.03 4.41
CA MET A 46 8.24 -3.32 3.09
C MET A 46 9.31 -2.30 2.69
N VAL A 47 9.06 -1.00 2.92
CA VAL A 47 10.02 0.07 2.64
C VAL A 47 11.28 -0.13 3.48
N GLN A 48 11.13 -0.44 4.77
CA GLN A 48 12.26 -0.69 5.65
C GLN A 48 13.06 -1.91 5.20
N ALA A 49 12.38 -2.95 4.75
CA ALA A 49 13.04 -4.15 4.23
C ALA A 49 13.88 -3.83 2.99
N TYR A 50 13.35 -2.98 2.11
CA TYR A 50 14.10 -2.55 0.93
C TYR A 50 15.34 -1.74 1.33
N GLU A 51 15.20 -0.79 2.26
CA GLU A 51 16.32 0.00 2.74
C GLU A 51 17.42 -0.87 3.36
N THR A 52 17.02 -1.86 4.14
CA THR A 52 17.97 -2.83 4.73
C THR A 52 18.67 -3.62 3.64
N HIS A 53 17.92 -4.06 2.63
CA HIS A 53 18.48 -4.79 1.50
C HIS A 53 19.55 -3.98 0.78
N VAL A 54 19.29 -2.69 0.54
CA VAL A 54 20.25 -1.80 -0.11
C VAL A 54 21.50 -1.63 0.76
N LYS A 55 21.33 -1.42 2.07
CA LYS A 55 22.45 -1.27 2.99
C LYS A 55 23.32 -2.51 3.05
N GLU A 56 22.72 -3.68 3.11
CA GLU A 56 23.45 -4.93 3.19
C GLU A 56 24.19 -5.25 1.90
N ASN A 57 23.78 -4.68 0.79
CA ASN A 57 24.36 -4.92 -0.53
C ASN A 57 24.96 -3.65 -1.12
N LEU A 58 25.35 -2.70 -0.27
CA LEU A 58 25.80 -1.38 -0.70
C LEU A 58 26.95 -1.42 -1.70
N GLU A 59 27.93 -2.28 -1.47
CA GLU A 59 29.07 -2.42 -2.38
C GLU A 59 28.64 -2.91 -3.76
N SER A 60 27.71 -3.85 -3.82
CA SER A 60 27.15 -4.34 -5.09
C SER A 60 26.41 -3.23 -5.82
N TYR A 61 25.64 -2.41 -5.10
CA TYR A 61 24.94 -1.28 -5.69
C TYR A 61 25.91 -0.23 -6.23
N ARG A 62 26.96 0.07 -5.46
CA ARG A 62 27.98 1.01 -5.91
C ARG A 62 28.66 0.54 -7.19
N ALA A 63 29.06 -0.73 -7.22
CA ALA A 63 29.69 -1.31 -8.39
C ALA A 63 28.77 -1.31 -9.62
N LYS A 64 27.50 -1.60 -9.41
CA LYS A 64 26.51 -1.69 -10.48
C LYS A 64 26.18 -0.32 -11.08
N TYR A 65 26.13 0.72 -10.25
CA TYR A 65 25.63 2.04 -10.68
C TYR A 65 26.69 3.13 -10.75
N SER A 66 27.96 2.81 -10.50
CA SER A 66 29.02 3.81 -10.41
C SER A 66 29.27 4.59 -11.69
N ASP A 67 29.02 3.97 -12.84
CA ASP A 67 29.27 4.59 -14.15
C ASP A 67 28.03 5.21 -14.78
N MET A 68 26.93 5.27 -14.03
CA MET A 68 25.68 5.81 -14.53
C MET A 68 25.56 7.31 -14.28
N ASP A 69 24.95 8.04 -15.21
CA ASP A 69 24.57 9.43 -14.96
C ASP A 69 23.36 9.46 -14.00
N ASP A 70 23.01 10.66 -13.50
CA ASP A 70 21.94 10.80 -12.52
C ASP A 70 20.58 10.30 -13.02
N GLY A 71 20.23 10.58 -14.27
CA GLY A 71 18.97 10.14 -14.83
C GLY A 71 18.87 8.63 -14.97
N THR A 72 19.93 8.00 -15.48
CA THR A 72 20.00 6.55 -15.62
C THR A 72 19.99 5.87 -14.26
N TYR A 73 20.73 6.43 -13.29
CA TYR A 73 20.78 5.91 -11.93
C TYR A 73 19.40 5.94 -11.27
N GLN A 74 18.68 7.07 -11.36
CA GLN A 74 17.36 7.19 -10.77
C GLN A 74 16.37 6.18 -11.37
N ALA A 75 16.39 6.01 -12.69
CA ALA A 75 15.52 5.06 -13.36
C ALA A 75 15.85 3.62 -12.92
N ALA A 76 17.14 3.29 -12.83
CA ALA A 76 17.58 1.95 -12.43
C ALA A 76 17.17 1.63 -10.99
N ILE A 77 17.29 2.61 -10.08
CA ILE A 77 16.89 2.43 -8.68
C ILE A 77 15.38 2.22 -8.56
N LEU A 78 14.59 2.96 -9.33
CA LEU A 78 13.14 2.79 -9.32
C LEU A 78 12.72 1.40 -9.81
N GLU A 79 13.39 0.89 -10.84
CA GLU A 79 13.12 -0.46 -11.33
C GLU A 79 13.51 -1.54 -10.32
N ASP A 80 14.65 -1.34 -9.65
CA ASP A 80 15.10 -2.24 -8.61
C ASP A 80 14.10 -2.29 -7.44
N ARG A 81 13.63 -1.13 -7.01
CA ARG A 81 12.62 -1.02 -5.97
C ARG A 81 11.32 -1.70 -6.39
N LEU A 82 10.89 -1.47 -7.62
CA LEU A 82 9.68 -2.10 -8.15
C LEU A 82 9.78 -3.62 -8.09
N ALA A 83 10.90 -4.18 -8.53
CA ALA A 83 11.11 -5.62 -8.52
C ALA A 83 11.07 -6.17 -7.08
N PHE A 84 11.67 -5.46 -6.13
CA PHE A 84 11.65 -5.85 -4.73
C PHE A 84 10.23 -5.85 -4.17
N TYR A 85 9.46 -4.80 -4.45
CA TYR A 85 8.08 -4.69 -3.97
C TYR A 85 7.19 -5.77 -4.58
N GLN A 86 7.37 -6.08 -5.85
CA GLN A 86 6.60 -7.13 -6.52
C GLN A 86 6.90 -8.51 -5.94
N ALA A 87 8.12 -8.73 -5.49
CA ALA A 87 8.54 -9.99 -4.88
C ALA A 87 8.17 -10.10 -3.40
N TYR A 88 7.79 -8.99 -2.77
CA TYR A 88 7.45 -8.97 -1.34
C TYR A 88 6.12 -9.68 -1.12
N THR A 89 6.10 -10.66 -0.21
CA THR A 89 4.94 -11.54 -0.03
C THR A 89 4.21 -11.38 1.30
N GLU A 90 4.79 -10.65 2.24
CA GLU A 90 4.16 -10.49 3.55
C GLU A 90 2.90 -9.62 3.46
N THR A 91 1.85 -10.03 4.16
CA THR A 91 0.61 -9.25 4.24
C THR A 91 0.13 -9.17 5.68
N VAL A 92 -0.68 -8.16 5.96
CA VAL A 92 -1.30 -7.94 7.27
C VAL A 92 -2.79 -7.79 7.08
N THR A 93 -3.57 -8.40 7.95
CA THR A 93 -5.03 -8.30 7.93
C THR A 93 -5.48 -7.40 9.07
N THR A 94 -6.30 -6.40 8.75
CA THR A 94 -6.83 -5.43 9.70
C THR A 94 -8.35 -5.39 9.59
N GLU A 95 -9.03 -5.27 10.73
CA GLU A 95 -10.49 -5.14 10.76
C GLU A 95 -10.86 -3.69 11.07
N VAL A 96 -11.79 -3.13 10.30
CA VAL A 96 -12.27 -1.77 10.49
C VAL A 96 -13.78 -1.73 10.32
N ASP A 97 -14.43 -0.76 10.98
CA ASP A 97 -15.85 -0.51 10.81
C ASP A 97 -16.03 0.74 9.97
N MET A 98 -16.84 0.62 8.94
CA MET A 98 -17.13 1.71 8.02
C MET A 98 -18.56 2.18 8.27
N ASP A 99 -18.72 3.47 8.52
CA ASP A 99 -20.02 4.09 8.68
C ASP A 99 -20.44 4.76 7.38
N LEU A 100 -21.69 4.52 6.98
CA LEU A 100 -22.24 5.07 5.75
C LEU A 100 -23.52 5.81 6.07
N VAL A 101 -23.81 6.79 5.24
CA VAL A 101 -25.07 7.55 5.32
C VAL A 101 -25.73 7.54 3.93
N TYR A 102 -27.06 7.40 3.89
CA TYR A 102 -27.81 7.42 2.65
C TYR A 102 -28.22 8.86 2.33
N GLN A 103 -27.70 9.37 1.23
CA GLN A 103 -27.98 10.74 0.76
C GLN A 103 -28.02 10.75 -0.75
N GLU A 104 -28.95 11.51 -1.32
CA GLU A 104 -29.02 11.70 -2.77
C GLU A 104 -29.10 10.38 -3.55
N ASP A 105 -29.93 9.46 -3.04
CA ASP A 105 -30.17 8.15 -3.65
C ASP A 105 -28.98 7.21 -3.67
N ARG A 106 -28.02 7.42 -2.78
CA ARG A 106 -26.84 6.54 -2.67
C ARG A 106 -26.28 6.50 -1.27
N TRP A 107 -25.53 5.43 -0.98
CA TRP A 107 -24.80 5.30 0.26
C TRP A 107 -23.43 5.96 0.12
N ILE A 108 -23.07 6.79 1.08
CA ILE A 108 -21.82 7.55 1.09
C ILE A 108 -21.06 7.19 2.37
N ILE A 109 -19.75 6.97 2.26
CA ILE A 109 -18.93 6.74 3.43
C ILE A 109 -18.86 8.03 4.25
N SER A 110 -19.37 8.00 5.49
CA SER A 110 -19.32 9.16 6.38
C SER A 110 -18.12 9.10 7.31
N HIS A 111 -17.68 7.90 7.67
CA HIS A 111 -16.57 7.73 8.59
C HIS A 111 -16.01 6.31 8.48
N CYS A 112 -14.69 6.20 8.47
CA CYS A 112 -14.03 4.90 8.58
C CYS A 112 -12.65 5.10 9.21
N GLU A 113 -12.63 5.02 10.53
CA GLU A 113 -11.40 5.17 11.29
C GLU A 113 -10.46 4.01 10.98
N GLY A 114 -9.19 4.34 10.76
CA GLY A 114 -8.18 3.32 10.49
C GLY A 114 -8.14 2.81 9.06
N LEU A 115 -9.01 3.30 8.16
CA LEU A 115 -9.02 2.81 6.78
C LEU A 115 -7.69 3.05 6.07
N SER A 116 -7.13 4.24 6.20
CA SER A 116 -5.84 4.56 5.57
C SER A 116 -4.74 3.63 6.05
N ASN A 117 -4.66 3.39 7.35
CA ASN A 117 -3.67 2.48 7.92
C ASN A 117 -3.90 1.05 7.47
N ALA A 118 -5.16 0.62 7.39
CA ALA A 118 -5.49 -0.73 6.94
C ALA A 118 -5.07 -0.96 5.49
N LEU A 119 -5.28 0.04 4.62
CA LEU A 119 -4.91 -0.07 3.21
C LEU A 119 -3.40 -0.15 3.01
N LEU A 120 -2.63 0.42 3.93
CA LEU A 120 -1.17 0.37 3.89
C LEU A 120 -0.60 -0.73 4.79
N GLY A 121 -1.46 -1.57 5.37
CA GLY A 121 -1.03 -2.66 6.24
C GLY A 121 -0.32 -2.19 7.50
N GLU A 122 -0.65 -1.01 8.01
CA GLU A 122 -0.04 -0.44 9.20
C GLU A 122 -0.97 -0.59 10.39
N SER A 123 -0.37 -0.80 11.56
CA SER A 123 -1.17 -0.89 12.77
C SER A 123 -1.52 0.50 13.28
N ASP A 124 -2.67 0.56 13.95
CA ASP A 124 -3.22 1.76 14.54
C ASP A 124 -2.60 1.98 15.90
N VAL A 125 -1.55 2.73 15.94
CA VAL A 125 -0.90 2.97 17.24
C VAL A 125 -0.82 4.45 17.51
#